data_0b1854034f4306a7a87f3b35aba4e376
#
_entry.id   0b1854034f4306a7a87f3b35aba4e376
#
_cell.length_a   1.000
_cell.length_b   1.000
_cell.length_c   1.000
_cell.angle_alpha   90.00
_cell.angle_beta   90.00
_cell.angle_gamma   90.00
#
_symmetry.space_group_name_H-M   'P 1'
#
loop_
_entity.id
_entity.type
_entity.pdbx_description
1 polymer ?
#
loop_
_entity_poly.entity_id
_entity_poly.type
_entity_poly.pdbx_seq_one_letter_code
_entity_poly.pdbx_strand_id
1 'polypeptide(L)'
;ILLGLVGSEMCIRDSSWPNGEWSEELRNAVRDVPALLSAVKLRLDQLEQPVDNAADFPLLVPPSFVARMTPGDANDPLLKQVLPTRQERQNQPGFVTDPLAETDVTQGFMKAPGLLQKYQSRVLLITTAGCAINCRYCFRRNFPYRDHRAGDHQHALDAIAEDTSVHEVILSGGDPLLLGDAQLQQLLATIDAIPHVQRIRIHSRIPIVLPQRITQGLLDALQQRRCHTVMVVHSNHPNELNAQTLRAFTCLKQVGTTLLNQSVLLRGINDDPQVLAKLSIQLFEQGVLPYYLHLTDHVAGTQHFFVGDEEARGIYAQLQGQLPGYLLPKLVREHSGADSKTLMN
;
A
#
# COMPACT_ATOMS: atom_id res chain seq x y z
N ILE A 1 15.00 -34.60 22.11
CA ILE A 1 15.00 -33.88 20.83
C ILE A 1 13.78 -34.33 20.05
N LEU A 2 12.59 -33.78 20.36
CA LEU A 2 11.34 -33.99 19.60
C LEU A 2 10.29 -32.95 20.05
N LEU A 3 10.65 -31.66 19.95
CA LEU A 3 9.78 -30.53 20.33
C LEU A 3 9.72 -29.45 19.25
N GLY A 4 9.98 -29.77 17.98
CA GLY A 4 10.12 -28.76 16.91
C GLY A 4 9.10 -28.79 15.79
N LEU A 5 8.19 -29.75 15.67
CA LEU A 5 7.33 -29.91 14.50
C LEU A 5 5.81 -29.86 14.72
N VAL A 6 5.35 -29.87 15.97
CA VAL A 6 3.90 -29.84 16.28
C VAL A 6 3.36 -28.41 16.45
N GLY A 7 4.22 -27.42 16.60
CA GLY A 7 3.81 -26.04 16.86
C GLY A 7 3.44 -25.18 15.63
N SER A 8 3.97 -25.50 14.43
CA SER A 8 3.85 -24.58 13.29
C SER A 8 2.49 -24.66 12.56
N GLU A 9 1.96 -25.85 12.35
CA GLU A 9 0.66 -26.00 11.68
C GLU A 9 -0.53 -25.57 12.54
N MET A 10 -0.47 -25.82 13.85
CA MET A 10 -1.51 -25.39 14.79
C MET A 10 -1.53 -23.86 14.95
N CYS A 11 -0.37 -23.19 14.93
CA CYS A 11 -0.28 -21.74 15.00
C CYS A 11 -0.85 -21.03 13.76
N ILE A 12 -0.74 -21.62 12.56
CA ILE A 12 -1.29 -21.01 11.34
C ILE A 12 -2.83 -21.02 11.38
N ARG A 13 -3.44 -22.18 11.71
CA ARG A 13 -4.91 -22.31 11.76
C ARG A 13 -5.56 -21.44 12.82
N ASP A 14 -4.93 -21.30 13.98
CA ASP A 14 -5.45 -20.51 15.10
C ASP A 14 -5.16 -18.99 14.96
N SER A 15 -4.25 -18.61 14.06
CA SER A 15 -3.82 -17.23 13.91
C SER A 15 -4.42 -16.49 12.71
N SER A 16 -4.94 -17.20 11.68
CA SER A 16 -5.67 -16.58 10.57
C SER A 16 -7.10 -16.19 10.96
N TRP A 17 -7.71 -15.28 10.17
CA TRP A 17 -9.11 -14.91 10.39
C TRP A 17 -10.06 -15.82 9.60
N PRO A 18 -11.31 -16.03 10.10
CA PRO A 18 -12.34 -16.74 9.37
C PRO A 18 -12.60 -16.12 7.99
N ASN A 19 -12.88 -16.96 7.00
CA ASN A 19 -13.26 -16.49 5.67
C ASN A 19 -14.55 -15.65 5.75
N GLY A 20 -14.52 -14.44 5.17
CA GLY A 20 -15.69 -13.55 5.11
C GLY A 20 -15.72 -12.44 6.16
N GLU A 21 -15.00 -12.53 7.27
CA GLU A 21 -14.93 -11.46 8.29
C GLU A 21 -14.45 -10.12 7.68
N TRP A 22 -13.43 -10.15 6.83
CA TRP A 22 -12.92 -8.96 6.17
C TRP A 22 -13.93 -8.30 5.22
N SER A 23 -14.80 -9.08 4.57
CA SER A 23 -15.81 -8.53 3.68
C SER A 23 -16.95 -7.86 4.44
N GLU A 24 -17.23 -8.29 5.67
CA GLU A 24 -18.13 -7.60 6.57
C GLU A 24 -17.53 -6.28 7.06
N GLU A 25 -16.29 -6.28 7.48
CA GLU A 25 -15.53 -5.07 7.83
C GLU A 25 -15.57 -4.05 6.68
N LEU A 26 -15.39 -4.50 5.44
CA LEU A 26 -15.43 -3.63 4.26
C LEU A 26 -16.84 -3.11 3.95
N ARG A 27 -17.89 -3.91 4.17
CA ARG A 27 -19.29 -3.44 4.07
C ARG A 27 -19.60 -2.36 5.10
N ASN A 28 -19.07 -2.50 6.31
CA ASN A 28 -19.25 -1.58 7.44
C ASN A 28 -18.25 -0.40 7.40
N ALA A 29 -17.43 -0.28 6.34
CA ALA A 29 -16.50 0.83 6.20
C ALA A 29 -17.21 2.18 6.24
N VAL A 30 -16.61 3.13 6.94
CA VAL A 30 -17.11 4.51 7.05
C VAL A 30 -16.95 5.22 5.71
N ARG A 31 -18.05 5.86 5.23
CA ARG A 31 -18.12 6.48 3.90
C ARG A 31 -18.50 7.95 3.91
N ASP A 32 -18.78 8.53 5.06
CA ASP A 32 -19.11 9.93 5.21
C ASP A 32 -18.37 10.57 6.39
N VAL A 33 -18.13 11.87 6.30
CA VAL A 33 -17.36 12.62 7.29
C VAL A 33 -18.06 12.69 8.65
N PRO A 34 -19.39 12.94 8.75
CA PRO A 34 -20.07 12.94 10.03
C PRO A 34 -19.91 11.62 10.80
N ALA A 35 -20.05 10.49 10.14
CA ALA A 35 -19.87 9.17 10.76
C ALA A 35 -18.43 8.97 11.23
N LEU A 36 -17.42 9.37 10.43
CA LEU A 36 -16.00 9.29 10.81
C LEU A 36 -15.74 10.15 12.06
N LEU A 37 -16.16 11.41 12.06
CA LEU A 37 -15.93 12.31 13.19
C LEU A 37 -16.64 11.83 14.46
N SER A 38 -17.87 11.32 14.33
CA SER A 38 -18.58 10.70 15.45
C SER A 38 -17.81 9.51 16.04
N ALA A 39 -17.29 8.63 15.18
CA ALA A 39 -16.54 7.45 15.62
C ALA A 39 -15.25 7.82 16.39
N VAL A 40 -14.59 8.92 16.00
CA VAL A 40 -13.37 9.42 16.69
C VAL A 40 -13.68 10.50 17.72
N LYS A 41 -14.96 10.74 18.07
CA LYS A 41 -15.41 11.71 19.09
C LYS A 41 -14.96 13.14 18.81
N LEU A 42 -14.98 13.57 17.57
CA LEU A 42 -14.67 14.92 17.14
C LEU A 42 -15.91 15.64 16.58
N ARG A 43 -15.90 16.96 16.66
CA ARG A 43 -16.86 17.86 16.03
C ARG A 43 -16.15 18.69 14.95
N LEU A 44 -16.91 19.20 13.99
CA LEU A 44 -16.39 20.01 12.87
C LEU A 44 -15.65 21.27 13.36
N ASP A 45 -16.11 21.89 14.46
CA ASP A 45 -15.52 23.09 15.04
C ASP A 45 -14.17 22.86 15.75
N GLN A 46 -13.78 21.61 15.94
CA GLN A 46 -12.50 21.23 16.54
C GLN A 46 -11.41 20.97 15.49
N LEU A 47 -11.78 20.94 14.21
CA LEU A 47 -10.83 20.68 13.13
C LEU A 47 -10.14 21.98 12.70
N GLU A 48 -8.82 21.93 12.53
CA GLU A 48 -8.03 23.06 12.03
C GLU A 48 -8.37 23.41 10.57
N GLN A 49 -8.70 22.39 9.78
CA GLN A 49 -8.98 22.53 8.36
C GLN A 49 -10.45 22.22 8.04
N PRO A 50 -11.12 23.04 7.22
CA PRO A 50 -12.47 22.76 6.80
C PRO A 50 -12.54 21.44 6.00
N VAL A 51 -13.47 20.57 6.36
CA VAL A 51 -13.73 19.33 5.64
C VAL A 51 -14.42 19.57 4.30
N ASP A 52 -14.26 18.63 3.38
CA ASP A 52 -14.94 18.60 2.09
C ASP A 52 -15.89 17.40 2.00
N ASN A 53 -17.16 17.62 2.33
CA ASN A 53 -18.19 16.58 2.26
C ASN A 53 -18.55 16.16 0.83
N ALA A 54 -18.17 16.95 -0.19
CA ALA A 54 -18.45 16.72 -1.60
C ALA A 54 -17.15 16.47 -2.40
N ALA A 55 -16.14 15.90 -1.74
CA ALA A 55 -14.87 15.57 -2.41
C ALA A 55 -15.10 14.55 -3.54
N ASP A 56 -14.52 14.81 -4.71
CA ASP A 56 -14.60 13.90 -5.87
C ASP A 56 -13.95 12.53 -5.59
N PHE A 57 -12.95 12.50 -4.72
CA PHE A 57 -12.37 11.26 -4.21
C PHE A 57 -13.10 10.86 -2.93
N PRO A 58 -13.92 9.79 -2.92
CA PRO A 58 -14.82 9.48 -1.82
C PRO A 58 -14.08 9.08 -0.55
N LEU A 59 -14.72 9.26 0.61
CA LEU A 59 -14.26 8.70 1.86
C LEU A 59 -14.54 7.20 1.90
N LEU A 60 -13.55 6.42 2.31
CA LEU A 60 -13.69 4.98 2.58
C LEU A 60 -12.63 4.59 3.62
N VAL A 61 -13.08 4.15 4.81
CA VAL A 61 -12.20 3.77 5.92
C VAL A 61 -12.77 2.57 6.66
N PRO A 62 -12.05 1.44 6.75
CA PRO A 62 -12.48 0.28 7.52
C PRO A 62 -12.56 0.59 9.03
N PRO A 63 -13.54 0.01 9.77
CA PRO A 63 -13.67 0.17 11.22
C PRO A 63 -12.39 -0.19 12.00
N SER A 64 -11.70 -1.24 11.58
CA SER A 64 -10.42 -1.67 12.18
C SER A 64 -9.31 -0.61 12.05
N PHE A 65 -9.33 0.25 11.02
CA PHE A 65 -8.42 1.39 10.91
C PHE A 65 -8.87 2.57 11.77
N VAL A 66 -10.18 2.86 11.80
CA VAL A 66 -10.76 3.91 12.65
C VAL A 66 -10.49 3.65 14.12
N ALA A 67 -10.58 2.39 14.57
CA ALA A 67 -10.35 1.99 15.97
C ALA A 67 -8.91 2.26 16.48
N ARG A 68 -7.97 2.57 15.59
CA ARG A 68 -6.57 2.93 15.94
C ARG A 68 -6.35 4.43 16.03
N MET A 69 -7.32 5.24 15.60
CA MET A 69 -7.28 6.69 15.73
C MET A 69 -7.48 7.09 17.19
N THR A 70 -6.81 8.14 17.62
CA THR A 70 -6.93 8.69 18.98
C THR A 70 -8.24 9.48 19.12
N PRO A 71 -9.20 9.03 19.94
CA PRO A 71 -10.47 9.76 20.09
C PRO A 71 -10.26 11.18 20.63
N GLY A 72 -10.91 12.16 20.01
CA GLY A 72 -10.84 13.58 20.38
C GLY A 72 -9.59 14.31 19.90
N ASP A 73 -8.68 13.65 19.18
CA ASP A 73 -7.48 14.27 18.63
C ASP A 73 -7.69 14.65 17.15
N ALA A 74 -7.89 15.94 16.89
CA ALA A 74 -8.01 16.48 15.54
C ALA A 74 -6.70 16.38 14.72
N ASN A 75 -5.58 16.19 15.41
CA ASN A 75 -4.25 16.06 14.83
C ASN A 75 -3.77 14.61 14.66
N ASP A 76 -4.65 13.63 14.95
CA ASP A 76 -4.31 12.22 14.81
C ASP A 76 -3.76 11.91 13.40
N PRO A 77 -2.56 11.31 13.28
CA PRO A 77 -1.90 11.07 11.99
C PRO A 77 -2.64 10.06 11.11
N LEU A 78 -3.48 9.19 11.67
CA LEU A 78 -4.29 8.23 10.90
C LEU A 78 -5.54 8.93 10.34
N LEU A 79 -6.15 9.80 11.14
CA LEU A 79 -7.28 10.62 10.71
C LEU A 79 -6.89 11.52 9.53
N LYS A 80 -5.75 12.21 9.62
CA LYS A 80 -5.23 13.09 8.54
C LYS A 80 -5.00 12.35 7.23
N GLN A 81 -4.70 11.07 7.24
CA GLN A 81 -4.51 10.28 6.03
C GLN A 81 -5.79 9.99 5.24
N VAL A 82 -6.96 10.15 5.87
CA VAL A 82 -8.25 9.74 5.28
C VAL A 82 -9.32 10.82 5.28
N LEU A 83 -9.21 11.84 6.13
CA LEU A 83 -10.20 12.91 6.23
C LEU A 83 -10.10 13.84 5.00
N PRO A 84 -11.16 13.96 4.17
CA PRO A 84 -11.17 14.87 3.05
C PRO A 84 -11.25 16.32 3.53
N THR A 85 -10.36 17.17 3.03
CA THR A 85 -10.31 18.59 3.37
C THR A 85 -10.45 19.47 2.14
N ARG A 86 -10.88 20.73 2.33
CA ARG A 86 -10.98 21.72 1.24
C ARG A 86 -9.62 22.05 0.62
N GLN A 87 -8.52 21.75 1.29
CA GLN A 87 -7.17 21.92 0.74
C GLN A 87 -6.96 21.08 -0.53
N GLU A 88 -7.64 19.95 -0.68
CA GLU A 88 -7.56 19.11 -1.87
C GLU A 88 -8.06 19.79 -3.14
N ARG A 89 -8.92 20.82 -3.03
CA ARG A 89 -9.43 21.60 -4.18
C ARG A 89 -8.52 22.76 -4.59
N GLN A 90 -7.47 23.01 -3.84
CA GLN A 90 -6.53 24.07 -4.18
C GLN A 90 -5.69 23.62 -5.39
N ASN A 91 -5.69 24.42 -6.44
CA ASN A 91 -4.80 24.18 -7.59
C ASN A 91 -3.42 24.75 -7.26
N GLN A 92 -2.41 23.90 -7.34
CA GLN A 92 -1.02 24.30 -7.19
C GLN A 92 -0.27 24.01 -8.50
N PRO A 93 0.46 24.97 -9.08
CA PRO A 93 1.27 24.74 -10.27
C PRO A 93 2.21 23.54 -10.09
N GLY A 94 2.30 22.69 -11.11
CA GLY A 94 3.11 21.48 -11.08
C GLY A 94 2.41 20.23 -10.52
N PHE A 95 1.23 20.37 -9.89
CA PHE A 95 0.42 19.22 -9.48
C PHE A 95 -0.59 18.86 -10.57
N VAL A 96 -0.52 17.62 -11.07
CA VAL A 96 -1.27 17.13 -12.24
C VAL A 96 -2.05 15.86 -11.90
N THR A 97 -2.96 15.46 -12.79
CA THR A 97 -3.78 14.25 -12.57
C THR A 97 -3.01 12.94 -12.80
N ASP A 98 -1.97 12.95 -13.66
CA ASP A 98 -1.11 11.80 -13.97
C ASP A 98 0.38 12.19 -13.90
N PRO A 99 0.97 12.29 -12.70
CA PRO A 99 2.34 12.77 -12.52
C PRO A 99 3.40 11.80 -13.06
N LEU A 100 3.05 10.54 -13.26
CA LEU A 100 3.97 9.50 -13.73
C LEU A 100 3.75 9.14 -15.21
N ALA A 101 2.83 9.85 -15.88
CA ALA A 101 2.46 9.61 -17.28
C ALA A 101 2.11 8.13 -17.57
N GLU A 102 1.44 7.47 -16.59
CA GLU A 102 1.08 6.04 -16.72
C GLU A 102 0.02 5.82 -17.81
N THR A 103 -0.78 6.84 -18.09
CA THR A 103 -1.84 6.82 -19.11
C THR A 103 -1.42 7.45 -20.44
N ASP A 104 -0.23 8.06 -20.52
CA ASP A 104 0.28 8.66 -21.73
C ASP A 104 0.76 7.57 -22.70
N VAL A 105 0.01 7.40 -23.79
CA VAL A 105 0.31 6.41 -24.84
C VAL A 105 1.67 6.64 -25.52
N THR A 106 2.18 7.89 -25.52
CA THR A 106 3.47 8.23 -26.12
C THR A 106 4.65 7.69 -25.32
N GLN A 107 4.48 7.44 -24.05
CA GLN A 107 5.52 6.84 -23.18
C GLN A 107 5.68 5.32 -23.41
N GLY A 108 4.70 4.67 -24.01
CA GLY A 108 4.75 3.23 -24.29
C GLY A 108 4.84 2.32 -23.07
N PHE A 109 4.44 2.82 -21.87
CA PHE A 109 4.47 2.03 -20.63
C PHE A 109 3.40 0.95 -20.61
N MET A 110 2.25 1.17 -21.25
CA MET A 110 1.16 0.21 -21.36
C MET A 110 1.49 -0.84 -22.43
N LYS A 111 1.84 -2.07 -22.02
CA LYS A 111 2.18 -3.18 -22.93
C LYS A 111 0.95 -3.99 -23.36
N ALA A 112 -0.03 -4.08 -22.48
CA ALA A 112 -1.36 -4.66 -22.73
C ALA A 112 -2.37 -3.95 -21.79
N PRO A 113 -3.67 -4.09 -21.98
CA PRO A 113 -4.66 -3.53 -21.06
C PRO A 113 -4.36 -3.98 -19.61
N GLY A 114 -4.11 -3.01 -18.72
CA GLY A 114 -3.77 -3.27 -17.33
C GLY A 114 -2.34 -3.75 -17.05
N LEU A 115 -1.45 -3.81 -18.05
CA LEU A 115 -0.05 -4.20 -17.88
C LEU A 115 0.89 -3.05 -18.17
N LEU A 116 1.56 -2.55 -17.13
CA LEU A 116 2.53 -1.47 -17.20
C LEU A 116 3.97 -2.01 -17.11
N GLN A 117 4.85 -1.53 -17.98
CA GLN A 117 6.29 -1.80 -17.93
C GLN A 117 7.08 -0.50 -18.05
N LYS A 118 7.56 0.00 -16.91
CA LYS A 118 8.44 1.17 -16.83
C LYS A 118 9.92 0.80 -16.72
N TYR A 119 10.21 -0.39 -16.22
CA TYR A 119 11.57 -0.84 -15.90
C TYR A 119 11.87 -2.18 -16.57
N GLN A 120 13.16 -2.44 -16.80
CA GLN A 120 13.60 -3.72 -17.35
C GLN A 120 13.26 -4.88 -16.42
N SER A 121 13.00 -6.04 -16.98
CA SER A 121 12.78 -7.33 -16.32
C SER A 121 11.61 -7.42 -15.34
N ARG A 122 10.76 -6.39 -15.22
CA ARG A 122 9.56 -6.41 -14.35
C ARG A 122 8.40 -5.65 -14.95
N VAL A 123 7.21 -6.15 -14.68
CA VAL A 123 5.95 -5.55 -15.09
C VAL A 123 5.04 -5.34 -13.89
N LEU A 124 4.12 -4.37 -14.01
CA LEU A 124 3.08 -4.11 -13.03
C LEU A 124 1.73 -4.44 -13.65
N LEU A 125 1.01 -5.38 -13.02
CA LEU A 125 -0.33 -5.78 -13.39
C LEU A 125 -1.35 -5.06 -12.51
N ILE A 126 -2.26 -4.32 -13.13
CA ILE A 126 -3.41 -3.68 -12.49
C ILE A 126 -4.48 -4.73 -12.26
N THR A 127 -4.63 -5.21 -11.02
CA THR A 127 -5.49 -6.35 -10.70
C THR A 127 -6.92 -5.93 -10.38
N THR A 128 -7.12 -4.75 -9.81
CA THR A 128 -8.42 -4.22 -9.40
C THR A 128 -8.42 -2.70 -9.42
N ALA A 129 -9.62 -2.13 -9.54
CA ALA A 129 -9.82 -0.67 -9.47
C ALA A 129 -10.07 -0.17 -8.03
N GLY A 130 -10.42 -1.06 -7.10
CA GLY A 130 -10.83 -0.71 -5.75
C GLY A 130 -9.70 -0.78 -4.73
N CYS A 131 -9.90 -0.06 -3.62
CA CYS A 131 -9.10 -0.18 -2.41
C CYS A 131 -10.01 -0.42 -1.20
N ALA A 132 -9.46 -0.98 -0.11
CA ALA A 132 -10.18 -1.10 1.16
C ALA A 132 -10.24 0.25 1.91
N ILE A 133 -9.37 1.18 1.58
CA ILE A 133 -9.26 2.52 2.15
C ILE A 133 -8.90 3.53 1.06
N ASN A 134 -9.46 4.73 1.12
CA ASN A 134 -9.11 5.81 0.20
C ASN A 134 -8.14 6.80 0.87
N CYS A 135 -6.83 6.57 0.61
CA CYS A 135 -5.76 7.42 1.12
C CYS A 135 -5.78 8.79 0.45
N ARG A 136 -5.85 9.89 1.21
CA ARG A 136 -5.92 11.25 0.65
C ARG A 136 -4.67 11.65 -0.15
N TYR A 137 -3.55 11.01 0.11
CA TYR A 137 -2.27 11.19 -0.60
C TYR A 137 -2.07 10.20 -1.78
N CYS A 138 -3.11 9.48 -2.22
CA CYS A 138 -3.00 8.46 -3.27
C CYS A 138 -2.55 9.09 -4.60
N PHE A 139 -1.42 8.62 -5.16
CA PHE A 139 -0.91 9.13 -6.43
C PHE A 139 -1.75 8.69 -7.63
N ARG A 140 -2.51 7.60 -7.50
CA ARG A 140 -3.43 7.07 -8.51
C ARG A 140 -4.89 7.44 -8.24
N ARG A 141 -5.18 8.48 -7.44
CA ARG A 141 -6.55 8.88 -7.14
C ARG A 141 -7.37 9.28 -8.37
N ASN A 142 -6.69 9.72 -9.44
CA ASN A 142 -7.28 10.12 -10.71
C ASN A 142 -7.06 9.10 -11.84
N PHE A 143 -6.48 7.92 -11.53
CA PHE A 143 -6.18 6.92 -12.56
C PHE A 143 -7.46 6.32 -13.14
N PRO A 144 -7.59 6.25 -14.51
CA PRO A 144 -8.81 5.80 -15.19
C PRO A 144 -8.91 4.26 -15.21
N TYR A 145 -9.09 3.64 -14.07
CA TYR A 145 -9.12 2.17 -13.93
C TYR A 145 -10.12 1.47 -14.84
N ARG A 146 -11.27 2.11 -15.15
CA ARG A 146 -12.31 1.53 -16.01
C ARG A 146 -11.84 1.33 -17.43
N ASP A 147 -10.99 2.24 -17.93
CA ASP A 147 -10.48 2.21 -19.31
C ASP A 147 -9.38 1.15 -19.48
N HIS A 148 -8.77 0.73 -18.37
CA HIS A 148 -7.69 -0.25 -18.35
C HIS A 148 -8.15 -1.67 -17.93
N ARG A 149 -9.46 -1.96 -18.00
CA ARG A 149 -10.08 -3.29 -17.77
C ARG A 149 -9.54 -4.01 -16.53
N ALA A 150 -9.46 -3.30 -15.42
CA ALA A 150 -9.10 -3.93 -14.15
C ALA A 150 -9.99 -5.14 -13.88
N GLY A 151 -9.39 -6.35 -13.80
CA GLY A 151 -10.09 -7.61 -13.59
C GLY A 151 -10.12 -8.58 -14.79
N ASP A 152 -9.83 -8.11 -16.02
CA ASP A 152 -9.58 -9.00 -17.18
C ASP A 152 -8.06 -9.07 -17.43
N HIS A 153 -7.45 -10.15 -16.97
CA HIS A 153 -5.98 -10.29 -16.99
C HIS A 153 -5.44 -11.14 -18.12
N GLN A 154 -6.29 -11.77 -18.97
CA GLN A 154 -5.82 -12.77 -19.94
C GLN A 154 -4.80 -12.18 -20.93
N HIS A 155 -5.11 -11.04 -21.56
CA HIS A 155 -4.17 -10.40 -22.50
C HIS A 155 -2.85 -9.97 -21.83
N ALA A 156 -2.91 -9.53 -20.57
CA ALA A 156 -1.72 -9.18 -19.80
C ALA A 156 -0.87 -10.41 -19.49
N LEU A 157 -1.50 -11.52 -19.11
CA LEU A 157 -0.80 -12.78 -18.83
C LEU A 157 -0.18 -13.38 -20.10
N ASP A 158 -0.86 -13.30 -21.25
CA ASP A 158 -0.33 -13.73 -22.54
C ASP A 158 0.92 -12.89 -22.92
N ALA A 159 0.85 -11.55 -22.77
CA ALA A 159 1.99 -10.67 -23.01
C ALA A 159 3.16 -10.94 -22.06
N ILE A 160 2.91 -11.29 -20.80
CA ILE A 160 3.97 -11.69 -19.86
C ILE A 160 4.59 -13.01 -20.30
N ALA A 161 3.78 -13.98 -20.76
CA ALA A 161 4.27 -15.29 -21.17
C ALA A 161 5.14 -15.21 -22.45
N GLU A 162 4.85 -14.27 -23.34
CA GLU A 162 5.61 -14.03 -24.58
C GLU A 162 6.94 -13.27 -24.34
N ASP A 163 7.00 -12.40 -23.33
CA ASP A 163 8.23 -11.62 -23.02
C ASP A 163 9.11 -12.33 -22.00
N THR A 164 10.06 -13.15 -22.49
CA THR A 164 10.98 -13.90 -21.66
C THR A 164 11.96 -13.03 -20.85
N SER A 165 12.03 -11.72 -21.09
CA SER A 165 12.83 -10.79 -20.29
C SER A 165 12.17 -10.44 -18.95
N VAL A 166 10.89 -10.76 -18.77
CA VAL A 166 10.13 -10.46 -17.54
C VAL A 166 10.40 -11.52 -16.48
N HIS A 167 11.14 -11.15 -15.43
CA HIS A 167 11.47 -12.04 -14.31
C HIS A 167 10.64 -11.76 -13.05
N GLU A 168 9.94 -10.64 -13.00
CA GLU A 168 9.12 -10.26 -11.86
C GLU A 168 7.76 -9.65 -12.28
N VAL A 169 6.67 -10.15 -11.70
CA VAL A 169 5.34 -9.61 -11.87
C VAL A 169 4.91 -8.92 -10.56
N ILE A 170 4.56 -7.64 -10.66
CA ILE A 170 4.08 -6.83 -9.53
C ILE A 170 2.57 -6.72 -9.63
N LEU A 171 1.85 -7.26 -8.66
CA LEU A 171 0.41 -7.06 -8.52
C LEU A 171 0.16 -5.74 -7.80
N SER A 172 -0.64 -4.86 -8.42
CA SER A 172 -0.96 -3.52 -7.92
C SER A 172 -2.30 -3.04 -8.50
N GLY A 173 -2.51 -1.74 -8.64
CA GLY A 173 -3.72 -1.12 -9.19
C GLY A 173 -4.43 -0.33 -8.12
N GLY A 174 -5.65 -0.70 -7.76
CA GLY A 174 -6.23 -0.43 -6.45
C GLY A 174 -5.46 -1.26 -5.42
N ASP A 175 -6.10 -2.19 -4.76
CA ASP A 175 -5.37 -3.10 -3.85
C ASP A 175 -5.61 -4.56 -4.25
N PRO A 176 -4.57 -5.30 -4.65
CA PRO A 176 -4.69 -6.68 -5.15
C PRO A 176 -5.41 -7.64 -4.19
N LEU A 177 -5.29 -7.42 -2.89
CA LEU A 177 -5.91 -8.27 -1.88
C LEU A 177 -7.43 -8.06 -1.74
N LEU A 178 -8.04 -7.14 -2.50
CA LEU A 178 -9.50 -7.09 -2.67
C LEU A 178 -10.06 -8.20 -3.55
N LEU A 179 -9.23 -8.84 -4.37
CA LEU A 179 -9.64 -10.06 -5.07
C LEU A 179 -10.00 -11.14 -4.05
N GLY A 180 -11.05 -11.93 -4.33
CA GLY A 180 -11.39 -13.09 -3.52
C GLY A 180 -10.29 -14.15 -3.54
N ASP A 181 -10.24 -15.02 -2.53
CA ASP A 181 -9.18 -16.03 -2.38
C ASP A 181 -9.04 -16.92 -3.62
N ALA A 182 -10.17 -17.38 -4.19
CA ALA A 182 -10.16 -18.22 -5.39
C ALA A 182 -9.62 -17.49 -6.63
N GLN A 183 -9.99 -16.23 -6.82
CA GLN A 183 -9.51 -15.41 -7.94
C GLN A 183 -8.00 -15.15 -7.80
N LEU A 184 -7.55 -14.80 -6.60
CA LEU A 184 -6.14 -14.55 -6.33
C LEU A 184 -5.32 -15.83 -6.49
N GLN A 185 -5.82 -16.97 -6.00
CA GLN A 185 -5.18 -18.27 -6.17
C GLN A 185 -5.00 -18.64 -7.64
N GLN A 186 -6.03 -18.44 -8.45
CA GLN A 186 -5.95 -18.69 -9.89
C GLN A 186 -4.95 -17.78 -10.59
N LEU A 187 -4.98 -16.45 -10.30
CA LEU A 187 -4.06 -15.49 -10.87
C LEU A 187 -2.60 -15.83 -10.52
N LEU A 188 -2.33 -16.08 -9.22
CA LEU A 188 -1.01 -16.47 -8.76
C LEU A 188 -0.52 -17.77 -9.38
N ALA A 189 -1.41 -18.77 -9.54
CA ALA A 189 -1.06 -20.04 -10.17
C ALA A 189 -0.73 -19.87 -11.66
N THR A 190 -1.47 -19.03 -12.39
CA THR A 190 -1.17 -18.75 -13.79
C THR A 190 0.17 -18.05 -13.97
N ILE A 191 0.48 -17.05 -13.13
CA ILE A 191 1.78 -16.37 -13.17
C ILE A 191 2.93 -17.33 -12.78
N ASP A 192 2.71 -18.16 -11.76
CA ASP A 192 3.70 -19.13 -11.28
C ASP A 192 4.03 -20.21 -12.31
N ALA A 193 3.10 -20.51 -13.23
CA ALA A 193 3.29 -21.45 -14.33
C ALA A 193 4.18 -20.89 -15.47
N ILE A 194 4.41 -19.58 -15.55
CA ILE A 194 5.25 -18.96 -16.57
C ILE A 194 6.73 -19.22 -16.23
N PRO A 195 7.49 -19.99 -17.03
CA PRO A 195 8.81 -20.53 -16.62
C PRO A 195 9.85 -19.47 -16.27
N HIS A 196 9.91 -18.36 -16.99
CA HIS A 196 10.90 -17.30 -16.81
C HIS A 196 10.57 -16.32 -15.68
N VAL A 197 9.33 -16.29 -15.20
CA VAL A 197 8.95 -15.49 -14.01
C VAL A 197 9.51 -16.18 -12.76
N GLN A 198 10.24 -15.44 -11.95
CA GLN A 198 10.92 -15.94 -10.74
C GLN A 198 10.34 -15.35 -9.46
N ARG A 199 9.69 -14.18 -9.55
CA ARG A 199 9.18 -13.44 -8.40
C ARG A 199 7.79 -12.91 -8.67
N ILE A 200 6.94 -12.99 -7.65
CA ILE A 200 5.64 -12.33 -7.60
C ILE A 200 5.69 -11.33 -6.45
N ARG A 201 5.50 -10.05 -6.73
CA ARG A 201 5.48 -9.00 -5.73
C ARG A 201 4.07 -8.41 -5.63
N ILE A 202 3.53 -8.33 -4.42
CA ILE A 202 2.19 -7.82 -4.14
C ILE A 202 2.33 -6.51 -3.38
N HIS A 203 1.83 -5.42 -3.95
CA HIS A 203 1.75 -4.12 -3.30
C HIS A 203 0.36 -3.95 -2.69
N SER A 204 0.28 -3.92 -1.37
CA SER A 204 -1.00 -3.87 -0.66
C SER A 204 -0.91 -3.05 0.62
N ARG A 205 -1.93 -2.24 0.87
CA ARG A 205 -2.14 -1.59 2.16
C ARG A 205 -3.06 -2.41 3.08
N ILE A 206 -3.71 -3.43 2.55
CA ILE A 206 -4.70 -4.24 3.27
C ILE A 206 -4.12 -4.91 4.54
N PRO A 207 -2.90 -5.48 4.57
CA PRO A 207 -2.38 -6.05 5.81
C PRO A 207 -2.29 -5.04 6.97
N ILE A 208 -2.21 -3.75 6.63
CA ILE A 208 -2.22 -2.64 7.59
C ILE A 208 -3.64 -2.23 7.95
N VAL A 209 -4.50 -1.94 6.96
CA VAL A 209 -5.79 -1.27 7.20
C VAL A 209 -6.93 -2.22 7.48
N LEU A 210 -6.82 -3.47 7.01
CA LEU A 210 -7.82 -4.53 7.11
C LEU A 210 -7.12 -5.89 7.34
N PRO A 211 -6.41 -6.09 8.47
CA PRO A 211 -5.61 -7.30 8.73
C PRO A 211 -6.43 -8.59 8.64
N GLN A 212 -7.75 -8.54 8.90
CA GLN A 212 -8.68 -9.68 8.81
C GLN A 212 -8.75 -10.29 7.40
N ARG A 213 -8.24 -9.59 6.37
CA ARG A 213 -8.11 -10.14 5.01
C ARG A 213 -7.03 -11.22 4.90
N ILE A 214 -6.15 -11.37 5.86
CA ILE A 214 -5.13 -12.43 5.85
C ILE A 214 -5.77 -13.74 6.31
N THR A 215 -6.64 -14.26 5.45
CA THR A 215 -7.42 -15.48 5.63
C THR A 215 -6.58 -16.72 5.35
N GLN A 216 -7.05 -17.89 5.79
CA GLN A 216 -6.41 -19.16 5.46
C GLN A 216 -6.38 -19.38 3.93
N GLY A 217 -7.46 -19.03 3.21
CA GLY A 217 -7.49 -19.17 1.74
C GLY A 217 -6.44 -18.31 1.03
N LEU A 218 -6.16 -17.09 1.54
CA LEU A 218 -5.06 -16.27 1.05
C LEU A 218 -3.69 -16.92 1.35
N LEU A 219 -3.50 -17.41 2.56
CA LEU A 219 -2.23 -18.07 2.96
C LEU A 219 -1.97 -19.30 2.11
N ASP A 220 -2.99 -20.12 1.86
CA ASP A 220 -2.92 -21.29 0.97
C ASP A 220 -2.57 -20.88 -0.47
N ALA A 221 -3.13 -19.75 -0.94
CA ALA A 221 -2.80 -19.20 -2.25
C ALA A 221 -1.35 -18.72 -2.38
N LEU A 222 -0.72 -18.28 -1.29
CA LEU A 222 0.66 -17.80 -1.26
C LEU A 222 1.67 -18.94 -1.01
N GLN A 223 1.24 -20.01 -0.35
CA GLN A 223 2.09 -21.13 0.03
C GLN A 223 2.44 -22.00 -1.20
N GLN A 224 3.61 -22.66 -1.16
CA GLN A 224 4.05 -23.63 -2.16
C GLN A 224 4.09 -23.11 -3.60
N ARG A 225 4.56 -21.88 -3.80
CA ARG A 225 4.83 -21.32 -5.11
C ARG A 225 6.28 -21.58 -5.53
N ARG A 226 6.50 -21.80 -6.83
CA ARG A 226 7.83 -21.84 -7.43
C ARG A 226 8.48 -20.46 -7.38
N CYS A 227 7.69 -19.42 -7.67
CA CYS A 227 8.12 -18.03 -7.59
C CYS A 227 8.29 -17.57 -6.15
N HIS A 228 9.35 -16.83 -5.86
CA HIS A 228 9.47 -16.13 -4.59
C HIS A 228 8.39 -15.07 -4.43
N THR A 229 7.62 -15.13 -3.34
CA THR A 229 6.58 -14.17 -3.03
C THR A 229 7.12 -13.06 -2.14
N VAL A 230 6.92 -11.82 -2.57
CA VAL A 230 7.26 -10.61 -1.82
C VAL A 230 6.00 -9.79 -1.61
N MET A 231 5.68 -9.41 -0.38
CA MET A 231 4.61 -8.46 -0.10
C MET A 231 5.20 -7.14 0.38
N VAL A 232 4.89 -6.07 -0.35
CA VAL A 232 5.26 -4.71 0.03
C VAL A 232 4.02 -4.08 0.67
N VAL A 233 4.05 -3.97 2.00
CA VAL A 233 2.98 -3.30 2.76
C VAL A 233 3.18 -1.79 2.76
N HIS A 234 2.11 -1.04 3.03
CA HIS A 234 2.15 0.42 3.04
C HIS A 234 1.72 0.94 4.41
N SER A 235 2.70 1.29 5.24
CA SER A 235 2.50 1.97 6.51
C SER A 235 3.32 3.26 6.56
N ASN A 236 2.70 4.35 7.01
CA ASN A 236 3.32 5.68 7.09
C ASN A 236 3.58 6.13 8.52
N HIS A 237 2.91 5.53 9.51
CA HIS A 237 3.00 5.97 10.89
C HIS A 237 2.99 4.78 11.87
N PRO A 238 3.75 4.83 12.98
CA PRO A 238 3.80 3.74 13.96
C PRO A 238 2.42 3.41 14.58
N ASN A 239 1.50 4.37 14.67
CA ASN A 239 0.13 4.14 15.17
C ASN A 239 -0.72 3.24 14.25
N GLU A 240 -0.27 2.98 13.01
CA GLU A 240 -0.91 2.02 12.12
C GLU A 240 -0.64 0.56 12.52
N LEU A 241 0.37 0.33 13.36
CA LEU A 241 0.83 -0.99 13.77
C LEU A 241 0.23 -1.37 15.13
N ASN A 242 -0.37 -2.55 15.23
CA ASN A 242 -0.96 -3.10 16.44
C ASN A 242 -0.86 -4.64 16.50
N ALA A 243 -1.49 -5.26 17.46
CA ALA A 243 -1.49 -6.72 17.60
C ALA A 243 -2.12 -7.45 16.40
N GLN A 244 -3.11 -6.84 15.72
CA GLN A 244 -3.74 -7.43 14.54
C GLN A 244 -2.79 -7.40 13.33
N THR A 245 -2.07 -6.29 13.10
CA THR A 245 -1.05 -6.21 12.04
C THR A 245 0.10 -7.19 12.29
N LEU A 246 0.56 -7.31 13.55
CA LEU A 246 1.58 -8.30 13.94
C LEU A 246 1.13 -9.73 13.61
N ARG A 247 -0.12 -10.08 13.95
CA ARG A 247 -0.70 -11.39 13.63
C ARG A 247 -0.72 -11.61 12.10
N ALA A 248 -1.17 -10.63 11.31
CA ALA A 248 -1.19 -10.71 9.85
C ALA A 248 0.20 -10.95 9.27
N PHE A 249 1.21 -10.20 9.73
CA PHE A 249 2.60 -10.36 9.28
C PHE A 249 3.18 -11.72 9.68
N THR A 250 2.86 -12.19 10.89
CA THR A 250 3.30 -13.51 11.36
C THR A 250 2.77 -14.61 10.43
N CYS A 251 1.47 -14.59 10.09
CA CYS A 251 0.88 -15.56 9.18
C CYS A 251 1.53 -15.52 7.78
N LEU A 252 1.73 -14.32 7.22
CA LEU A 252 2.35 -14.15 5.91
C LEU A 252 3.80 -14.68 5.88
N LYS A 253 4.57 -14.45 6.95
CA LYS A 253 5.94 -14.97 7.08
C LYS A 253 5.98 -16.49 7.19
N GLN A 254 5.03 -17.10 7.91
CA GLN A 254 4.95 -18.55 8.08
C GLN A 254 4.75 -19.30 6.75
N VAL A 255 4.11 -18.67 5.76
CA VAL A 255 3.97 -19.23 4.41
C VAL A 255 5.12 -18.84 3.45
N GLY A 256 6.23 -18.30 3.99
CA GLY A 256 7.43 -18.00 3.22
C GLY A 256 7.42 -16.66 2.49
N THR A 257 6.44 -15.78 2.75
CA THR A 257 6.37 -14.46 2.11
C THR A 257 7.39 -13.49 2.73
N THR A 258 8.22 -12.88 1.89
CA THR A 258 9.11 -11.78 2.31
C THR A 258 8.31 -10.50 2.49
N LEU A 259 8.45 -9.85 3.64
CA LEU A 259 7.70 -8.62 3.96
C LEU A 259 8.60 -7.40 3.90
N LEU A 260 8.20 -6.42 3.10
CA LEU A 260 8.84 -5.12 2.96
C LEU A 260 7.81 -4.02 3.23
N ASN A 261 8.25 -2.86 3.71
CA ASN A 261 7.38 -1.68 3.83
C ASN A 261 7.85 -0.56 2.90
N GLN A 262 6.90 0.09 2.24
CA GLN A 262 7.10 1.39 1.64
C GLN A 262 6.21 2.43 2.32
N SER A 263 6.82 3.54 2.71
CA SER A 263 6.14 4.71 3.28
C SER A 263 6.17 5.86 2.29
N VAL A 264 5.27 6.82 2.47
CA VAL A 264 5.34 8.14 1.81
C VAL A 264 5.64 9.17 2.88
N LEU A 265 6.57 10.09 2.61
CA LEU A 265 6.85 11.24 3.49
C LEU A 265 5.74 12.26 3.32
N LEU A 266 4.99 12.52 4.40
CA LEU A 266 3.75 13.28 4.39
C LEU A 266 3.80 14.39 5.45
N ARG A 267 3.60 15.62 5.02
CA ARG A 267 3.53 16.78 5.92
C ARG A 267 2.44 16.62 6.96
N GLY A 268 2.80 16.88 8.23
CA GLY A 268 1.91 16.81 9.38
C GLY A 268 1.45 15.40 9.76
N ILE A 269 2.11 14.36 9.23
CA ILE A 269 1.85 12.95 9.55
C ILE A 269 3.13 12.27 10.03
N ASN A 270 4.18 12.26 9.22
CA ASN A 270 5.45 11.58 9.52
C ASN A 270 6.69 12.37 9.07
N ASP A 271 6.56 13.68 8.89
CA ASP A 271 7.65 14.61 8.57
C ASP A 271 8.53 14.94 9.80
N ASP A 272 8.66 13.97 10.69
CA ASP A 272 9.51 13.96 11.88
C ASP A 272 10.42 12.72 11.86
N PRO A 273 11.77 12.90 11.94
CA PRO A 273 12.71 11.80 11.93
C PRO A 273 12.50 10.80 13.08
N GLN A 274 11.98 11.23 14.24
CA GLN A 274 11.69 10.34 15.37
C GLN A 274 10.49 9.43 15.09
N VAL A 275 9.45 9.95 14.42
CA VAL A 275 8.29 9.18 13.98
C VAL A 275 8.71 8.12 12.97
N LEU A 276 9.54 8.49 11.99
CA LEU A 276 10.07 7.57 10.98
C LEU A 276 10.98 6.51 11.59
N ALA A 277 11.84 6.90 12.54
CA ALA A 277 12.71 5.95 13.25
C ALA A 277 11.88 4.92 14.04
N LYS A 278 10.88 5.38 14.79
CA LYS A 278 9.96 4.53 15.53
C LYS A 278 9.20 3.56 14.61
N LEU A 279 8.73 4.05 13.45
CA LEU A 279 8.07 3.21 12.45
C LEU A 279 9.00 2.11 11.95
N SER A 280 10.23 2.45 11.56
CA SER A 280 11.23 1.49 11.05
C SER A 280 11.55 0.40 12.08
N ILE A 281 11.75 0.78 13.35
CA ILE A 281 12.03 -0.16 14.44
C ILE A 281 10.83 -1.09 14.65
N GLN A 282 9.62 -0.56 14.79
CA GLN A 282 8.42 -1.37 15.02
C GLN A 282 8.10 -2.32 13.85
N LEU A 283 8.31 -1.89 12.61
CA LEU A 283 8.17 -2.75 11.43
C LEU A 283 9.14 -3.93 11.51
N PHE A 284 10.40 -3.66 11.79
CA PHE A 284 11.43 -4.70 11.89
C PHE A 284 11.14 -5.68 13.02
N GLU A 285 10.72 -5.21 14.19
CA GLU A 285 10.31 -6.06 15.32
C GLU A 285 9.13 -6.98 14.95
N GLN A 286 8.25 -6.53 14.04
CA GLN A 286 7.17 -7.33 13.47
C GLN A 286 7.60 -8.17 12.25
N GLY A 287 8.89 -8.12 11.87
CA GLY A 287 9.49 -8.91 10.79
C GLY A 287 9.22 -8.34 9.40
N VAL A 288 9.00 -7.04 9.29
CA VAL A 288 8.85 -6.29 8.04
C VAL A 288 10.07 -5.40 7.85
N LEU A 289 10.78 -5.53 6.73
CA LEU A 289 11.95 -4.69 6.46
C LEU A 289 11.52 -3.33 5.89
N PRO A 290 12.02 -2.20 6.42
CA PRO A 290 11.89 -0.90 5.78
C PRO A 290 12.55 -0.94 4.40
N TYR A 291 11.82 -0.48 3.37
CA TYR A 291 12.30 -0.59 2.00
C TYR A 291 12.46 0.76 1.33
N TYR A 292 11.34 1.47 1.15
CA TYR A 292 11.34 2.81 0.58
C TYR A 292 10.65 3.83 1.48
N LEU A 293 11.19 5.04 1.49
CA LEU A 293 10.51 6.27 1.88
C LEU A 293 10.34 7.10 0.60
N HIS A 294 9.13 7.11 0.06
CA HIS A 294 8.80 7.89 -1.13
C HIS A 294 8.59 9.36 -0.79
N LEU A 295 9.12 10.26 -1.59
CA LEU A 295 8.59 11.61 -1.65
C LEU A 295 7.22 11.57 -2.35
N THR A 296 6.32 12.48 -1.97
CA THR A 296 5.01 12.59 -2.61
C THR A 296 5.16 12.92 -4.10
N ASP A 297 4.42 12.21 -4.95
CA ASP A 297 4.25 12.60 -6.33
C ASP A 297 3.39 13.86 -6.42
N HIS A 298 3.61 14.70 -7.42
CA HIS A 298 2.88 15.97 -7.58
C HIS A 298 1.49 15.72 -8.19
N VAL A 299 0.63 15.09 -7.41
CA VAL A 299 -0.76 14.76 -7.80
C VAL A 299 -1.72 15.84 -7.37
N ALA A 300 -2.59 16.28 -8.28
CA ALA A 300 -3.68 17.21 -7.97
C ALA A 300 -4.53 16.68 -6.78
N GLY A 301 -4.70 17.52 -5.76
CA GLY A 301 -5.43 17.19 -4.54
C GLY A 301 -4.57 16.62 -3.40
N THR A 302 -3.23 16.51 -3.57
CA THR A 302 -2.33 15.99 -2.51
C THR A 302 -1.32 17.02 -2.02
N GLN A 303 -1.34 18.23 -2.52
CA GLN A 303 -0.33 19.27 -2.30
C GLN A 303 -0.11 19.64 -0.82
N HIS A 304 -1.13 19.51 0.02
CA HIS A 304 -1.05 19.79 1.46
C HIS A 304 -0.21 18.77 2.24
N PHE A 305 0.07 17.60 1.63
CA PHE A 305 0.99 16.60 2.17
C PHE A 305 2.43 16.76 1.68
N PHE A 306 2.68 17.71 0.78
CA PHE A 306 3.98 17.84 0.15
C PHE A 306 5.05 18.33 1.14
N VAL A 307 6.19 17.63 1.15
CA VAL A 307 7.43 18.01 1.83
C VAL A 307 8.46 18.34 0.77
N GLY A 308 9.05 19.55 0.82
CA GLY A 308 10.05 20.00 -0.14
C GLY A 308 11.32 19.16 -0.09
N ASP A 309 12.06 19.12 -1.20
CA ASP A 309 13.24 18.24 -1.35
C ASP A 309 14.34 18.53 -0.35
N GLU A 310 14.62 19.79 -0.07
CA GLU A 310 15.65 20.20 0.89
C GLU A 310 15.26 19.78 2.33
N GLU A 311 14.01 20.03 2.71
CA GLU A 311 13.45 19.62 3.99
C GLU A 311 13.46 18.10 4.14
N ALA A 312 13.04 17.38 3.11
CA ALA A 312 13.05 15.92 3.09
C ALA A 312 14.45 15.33 3.26
N ARG A 313 15.47 15.91 2.60
CA ARG A 313 16.87 15.51 2.81
C ARG A 313 17.33 15.82 4.24
N GLY A 314 16.92 16.95 4.82
CA GLY A 314 17.22 17.30 6.21
C GLY A 314 16.63 16.30 7.21
N ILE A 315 15.37 15.91 7.02
CA ILE A 315 14.70 14.86 7.82
C ILE A 315 15.44 13.53 7.66
N TYR A 316 15.76 13.17 6.42
CA TYR A 316 16.44 11.89 6.12
C TYR A 316 17.84 11.81 6.70
N ALA A 317 18.61 12.89 6.66
CA ALA A 317 19.94 12.95 7.28
C ALA A 317 19.87 12.75 8.80
N GLN A 318 18.88 13.33 9.47
CA GLN A 318 18.63 13.09 10.89
C GLN A 318 18.19 11.64 11.18
N LEU A 319 17.34 11.07 10.32
CA LEU A 319 16.92 9.67 10.42
C LEU A 319 18.11 8.71 10.26
N GLN A 320 19.01 9.00 9.33
CA GLN A 320 20.24 8.23 9.09
C GLN A 320 21.16 8.21 10.32
N GLY A 321 21.22 9.30 11.08
CA GLY A 321 21.96 9.37 12.32
C GLY A 321 21.36 8.56 13.49
N GLN A 322 20.09 8.16 13.38
CA GLN A 322 19.35 7.47 14.45
C GLN A 322 19.21 5.94 14.22
N LEU A 323 19.33 5.48 12.98
CA LEU A 323 19.05 4.09 12.62
C LEU A 323 20.29 3.35 12.11
N PRO A 324 20.44 2.06 12.43
CA PRO A 324 21.38 1.21 11.74
C PRO A 324 20.97 1.07 10.26
N GLY A 325 21.94 0.93 9.36
CA GLY A 325 21.71 1.01 7.90
C GLY A 325 20.65 0.06 7.35
N TYR A 326 20.45 -1.11 7.96
CA TYR A 326 19.42 -2.07 7.51
C TYR A 326 17.98 -1.69 7.93
N LEU A 327 17.81 -0.73 8.84
CA LEU A 327 16.52 -0.15 9.22
C LEU A 327 16.22 1.17 8.51
N LEU A 328 17.19 1.72 7.79
CA LEU A 328 17.04 2.98 7.06
C LEU A 328 16.39 2.71 5.69
N PRO A 329 15.13 3.13 5.46
CA PRO A 329 14.50 3.01 4.13
C PRO A 329 15.20 3.94 3.14
N LYS A 330 15.28 3.53 1.86
CA LYS A 330 15.83 4.39 0.81
C LYS A 330 14.89 5.56 0.51
N LEU A 331 15.36 6.79 0.65
CA LEU A 331 14.62 7.98 0.23
C LEU A 331 14.61 8.05 -1.31
N VAL A 332 13.42 8.04 -1.90
CA VAL A 332 13.27 7.92 -3.37
C VAL A 332 12.16 8.83 -3.90
N ARG A 333 12.33 9.23 -5.16
CA ARG A 333 11.27 9.81 -6.01
C ARG A 333 11.12 9.01 -7.29
N GLU A 334 9.91 8.89 -7.79
CA GLU A 334 9.64 8.36 -9.10
C GLU A 334 9.56 9.51 -10.11
N HIS A 335 10.26 9.36 -11.23
CA HIS A 335 10.19 10.30 -12.36
C HIS A 335 9.71 9.53 -13.59
N SER A 336 8.78 10.14 -14.35
CA SER A 336 8.35 9.57 -15.62
C SER A 336 9.55 9.43 -16.57
N GLY A 337 9.68 8.26 -17.21
CA GLY A 337 10.75 7.97 -18.17
C GLY A 337 12.12 7.65 -17.56
N ALA A 338 12.28 7.64 -16.25
CA ALA A 338 13.54 7.20 -15.63
C ALA A 338 13.64 5.67 -15.58
N ASP A 339 14.85 5.12 -15.74
CA ASP A 339 15.14 3.68 -15.71
C ASP A 339 14.98 3.04 -14.31
N SER A 340 14.91 3.84 -13.28
CA SER A 340 14.71 3.43 -11.89
C SER A 340 14.18 4.57 -11.02
N LYS A 341 13.75 4.25 -9.80
CA LYS A 341 13.50 5.28 -8.78
C LYS A 341 14.78 6.05 -8.48
N THR A 342 14.69 7.38 -8.47
CA THR A 342 15.82 8.26 -8.16
C THR A 342 16.04 8.29 -6.66
N LEU A 343 17.27 8.01 -6.22
CA LEU A 343 17.67 8.21 -4.83
C LEU A 343 17.82 9.72 -4.56
N MET A 344 17.30 10.17 -3.43
CA MET A 344 17.23 11.59 -3.04
C MET A 344 18.22 11.93 -1.90
N ASN A 345 19.39 11.28 -1.90
CA ASN A 345 20.45 11.46 -0.89
C ASN A 345 21.06 12.87 -0.92
#